data_efd885f556119801dfec50a21c23271b
#
_entry.id   efd885f556119801dfec50a21c23271b
#
_cell.length_a   1.000
_cell.length_b   1.000
_cell.length_c   1.000
_cell.angle_alpha   90.00
_cell.angle_beta   90.00
_cell.angle_gamma   90.00
#
_symmetry.space_group_name_H-M   'P 1'
#
loop_
_entity.id
_entity.type
_entity.pdbx_description
1 polymer ?
#
loop_
_entity_poly.entity_id
_entity_poly.type
_entity_poly.pdbx_seq_one_letter_code
_entity_poly.pdbx_strand_id
1 'polypeptide(L)'
;IQHIITLKSQGKLAQNYQAKFTSTFIPPNGDYQNYGIMAAIDHINALKDLVKRFPKFADLPKIYGGGSYGGYLALLIAKIAPWYVDGVIDNSGTVLPLLECIIGKDLSRPEFFFSDLNKLVGMFIKTYWTREDERLSYFFTNENYMIRSLLNSSHLTIQASVNKNIILVSYHSLKDPFNTAKDKQTLFLAYKELGYDATLHLIKDESEIDGRFIKDLNHGMRITDKALFRKELPLMLEKLQGRKSFMQENSISYPCGNKVFTFKDVENQLKLIIN
;
A
#
# COMPACT_ATOMS: atom_id res chain seq x y z
N ILE A 1 -24.10 -2.05 -21.58
CA ILE A 1 -23.31 -3.20 -22.06
C ILE A 1 -24.05 -3.89 -23.19
N GLN A 2 -25.29 -4.36 -22.99
CA GLN A 2 -26.07 -5.07 -24.02
C GLN A 2 -26.16 -4.30 -25.36
N HIS A 3 -26.35 -2.98 -25.31
CA HIS A 3 -26.36 -2.13 -26.51
C HIS A 3 -25.03 -2.19 -27.29
N ILE A 4 -23.90 -2.17 -26.61
CA ILE A 4 -22.56 -2.27 -27.24
C ILE A 4 -22.40 -3.65 -27.90
N ILE A 5 -22.82 -4.72 -27.24
CA ILE A 5 -22.81 -6.08 -27.79
C ILE A 5 -23.64 -6.14 -29.06
N THR A 6 -24.86 -5.59 -29.05
CA THR A 6 -25.75 -5.53 -30.21
C THR A 6 -25.12 -4.75 -31.36
N LEU A 7 -24.51 -3.59 -31.10
CA LEU A 7 -23.86 -2.80 -32.15
C LEU A 7 -22.66 -3.52 -32.77
N LYS A 8 -21.88 -4.24 -31.95
CA LYS A 8 -20.78 -5.07 -32.46
C LYS A 8 -21.28 -6.22 -33.33
N SER A 9 -22.33 -6.94 -32.90
CA SER A 9 -22.92 -8.04 -33.68
C SER A 9 -23.50 -7.57 -35.01
N GLN A 10 -23.96 -6.31 -35.09
CA GLN A 10 -24.46 -5.67 -36.29
C GLN A 10 -23.35 -5.06 -37.17
N GLY A 11 -22.08 -5.19 -36.80
CA GLY A 11 -20.95 -4.57 -37.50
C GLY A 11 -20.92 -3.04 -37.43
N LYS A 12 -21.74 -2.42 -36.58
CA LYS A 12 -21.79 -0.95 -36.39
C LYS A 12 -20.70 -0.43 -35.48
N LEU A 13 -20.08 -1.29 -34.69
CA LEU A 13 -18.89 -1.00 -33.89
C LEU A 13 -17.81 -2.04 -34.19
N ALA A 14 -16.55 -1.60 -34.19
CA ALA A 14 -15.41 -2.49 -34.33
C ALA A 14 -15.40 -3.54 -33.19
N GLN A 15 -14.92 -4.76 -33.50
CA GLN A 15 -14.87 -5.84 -32.49
C GLN A 15 -14.02 -5.51 -31.29
N ASN A 16 -12.95 -4.71 -31.48
CA ASN A 16 -12.06 -4.23 -30.43
C ASN A 16 -12.54 -2.94 -29.75
N TYR A 17 -13.70 -2.39 -30.13
CA TYR A 17 -14.23 -1.18 -29.49
C TYR A 17 -14.45 -1.41 -28.00
N GLN A 18 -14.00 -0.47 -27.19
CA GLN A 18 -14.15 -0.44 -25.75
C GLN A 18 -14.82 0.86 -25.33
N ALA A 19 -15.96 0.77 -24.63
CA ALA A 19 -16.56 1.93 -24.01
C ALA A 19 -15.74 2.36 -22.79
N LYS A 20 -15.57 3.67 -22.63
CA LYS A 20 -14.78 4.26 -21.53
C LYS A 20 -15.70 5.07 -20.63
N PHE A 21 -15.69 4.76 -19.34
CA PHE A 21 -16.34 5.55 -18.31
C PHE A 21 -15.31 6.18 -17.40
N THR A 22 -15.58 7.39 -16.93
CA THR A 22 -14.77 8.07 -15.94
C THR A 22 -15.57 8.28 -14.67
N SER A 23 -15.10 7.73 -13.55
CA SER A 23 -15.54 8.11 -12.22
C SER A 23 -14.65 9.25 -11.71
N THR A 24 -15.27 10.35 -11.33
CA THR A 24 -14.57 11.47 -10.72
C THR A 24 -14.81 11.45 -9.22
N PHE A 25 -13.74 11.32 -8.44
CA PHE A 25 -13.80 11.44 -6.99
C PHE A 25 -13.57 12.90 -6.61
N ILE A 26 -14.59 13.51 -6.04
CA ILE A 26 -14.52 14.86 -5.49
C ILE A 26 -14.51 14.70 -3.97
N PRO A 27 -13.39 14.98 -3.28
CA PRO A 27 -13.34 14.89 -1.83
C PRO A 27 -14.33 15.88 -1.19
N PRO A 28 -15.01 15.47 -0.10
CA PRO A 28 -15.86 16.39 0.66
C PRO A 28 -15.04 17.60 1.14
N ASN A 29 -15.61 18.78 1.09
CA ASN A 29 -14.98 20.03 1.58
C ASN A 29 -13.62 20.37 0.93
N GLY A 30 -13.32 19.79 -0.24
CA GLY A 30 -12.03 19.99 -0.89
C GLY A 30 -10.85 19.30 -0.22
N ASP A 31 -11.10 18.26 0.57
CA ASP A 31 -10.07 17.50 1.26
C ASP A 31 -9.05 16.89 0.28
N TYR A 32 -7.79 16.86 0.71
CA TYR A 32 -6.69 16.40 -0.09
C TYR A 32 -6.62 14.87 -0.19
N GLN A 33 -6.62 14.34 -1.40
CA GLN A 33 -6.42 12.92 -1.65
C GLN A 33 -4.93 12.62 -1.81
N ASN A 34 -4.33 11.92 -0.84
CA ASN A 34 -2.87 11.76 -0.74
C ASN A 34 -2.34 10.36 -1.05
N TYR A 35 -3.20 9.40 -1.30
CA TYR A 35 -2.85 8.02 -1.63
C TYR A 35 -1.78 7.40 -0.72
N GLY A 36 -2.09 7.35 0.57
CA GLY A 36 -1.36 6.60 1.59
C GLY A 36 -0.59 7.46 2.58
N ILE A 37 0.07 8.54 2.19
CA ILE A 37 0.97 9.30 3.08
C ILE A 37 0.25 9.85 4.31
N MET A 38 -0.84 10.61 4.11
CA MET A 38 -1.57 11.16 5.26
C MET A 38 -2.29 10.07 6.06
N ALA A 39 -2.86 9.06 5.38
CA ALA A 39 -3.46 7.93 6.07
C ALA A 39 -2.43 7.21 6.97
N ALA A 40 -1.20 7.02 6.52
CA ALA A 40 -0.13 6.46 7.34
C ALA A 40 0.25 7.37 8.52
N ILE A 41 0.34 8.69 8.29
CA ILE A 41 0.57 9.70 9.34
C ILE A 41 -0.57 9.68 10.36
N ASP A 42 -1.82 9.63 9.90
CA ASP A 42 -3.01 9.60 10.76
C ASP A 42 -3.03 8.37 11.67
N HIS A 43 -2.61 7.21 11.17
CA HIS A 43 -2.49 6.00 12.02
C HIS A 43 -1.46 6.18 13.14
N ILE A 44 -0.32 6.81 12.85
CA ILE A 44 0.68 7.11 13.88
C ILE A 44 0.14 8.15 14.87
N ASN A 45 -0.51 9.20 14.40
CA ASN A 45 -1.10 10.22 15.26
C ASN A 45 -2.24 9.67 16.11
N ALA A 46 -3.06 8.76 15.58
CA ALA A 46 -4.07 8.03 16.34
C ALA A 46 -3.44 7.15 17.44
N LEU A 47 -2.34 6.45 17.13
CA LEU A 47 -1.58 5.70 18.14
C LEU A 47 -1.07 6.64 19.26
N LYS A 48 -0.48 7.78 18.90
CA LYS A 48 0.05 8.77 19.87
C LYS A 48 -1.07 9.33 20.75
N ASP A 49 -2.22 9.65 20.18
CA ASP A 49 -3.40 10.08 20.94
C ASP A 49 -3.93 8.97 21.87
N LEU A 50 -3.98 7.73 21.38
CA LEU A 50 -4.37 6.57 22.18
C LEU A 50 -3.45 6.37 23.38
N VAL A 51 -2.14 6.43 23.17
CA VAL A 51 -1.13 6.28 24.25
C VAL A 51 -1.22 7.45 25.23
N LYS A 52 -1.45 8.68 24.75
CA LYS A 52 -1.66 9.85 25.61
C LYS A 52 -2.86 9.66 26.53
N ARG A 53 -3.98 9.15 26.00
CA ARG A 53 -5.21 8.89 26.78
C ARG A 53 -5.11 7.66 27.67
N PHE A 54 -4.37 6.66 27.23
CA PHE A 54 -4.23 5.36 27.90
C PHE A 54 -2.74 4.95 27.97
N PRO A 55 -1.95 5.51 28.89
CA PRO A 55 -0.48 5.30 28.95
C PRO A 55 -0.05 3.84 29.00
N LYS A 56 -0.89 2.93 29.52
CA LYS A 56 -0.60 1.48 29.54
C LYS A 56 -0.34 0.89 28.14
N PHE A 57 -0.84 1.50 27.08
CA PHE A 57 -0.62 1.03 25.71
C PHE A 57 0.79 1.39 25.17
N ALA A 58 1.51 2.31 25.81
CA ALA A 58 2.90 2.59 25.46
C ALA A 58 3.78 1.34 25.58
N ASP A 59 3.45 0.46 26.52
CA ASP A 59 4.21 -0.73 26.84
C ASP A 59 3.86 -1.96 26.00
N LEU A 60 2.94 -1.84 25.05
CA LEU A 60 2.57 -2.94 24.16
C LEU A 60 3.35 -2.86 22.83
N PRO A 61 3.66 -4.01 22.18
CA PRO A 61 4.17 -4.02 20.83
C PRO A 61 3.23 -3.33 19.83
N LYS A 62 3.77 -2.59 18.87
CA LYS A 62 3.05 -1.87 17.82
C LYS A 62 3.12 -2.68 16.54
N ILE A 63 2.03 -3.38 16.24
CA ILE A 63 1.93 -4.26 15.07
C ILE A 63 0.83 -3.70 14.16
N TYR A 64 1.19 -3.41 12.91
CA TYR A 64 0.30 -2.91 11.89
C TYR A 64 0.05 -4.01 10.86
N GLY A 65 -1.14 -4.03 10.26
CA GLY A 65 -1.39 -5.00 9.20
C GLY A 65 -2.75 -4.84 8.56
N GLY A 66 -2.96 -5.62 7.51
CA GLY A 66 -4.20 -5.66 6.76
C GLY A 66 -4.05 -6.27 5.38
N GLY A 67 -5.18 -6.34 4.66
CA GLY A 67 -5.23 -6.80 3.28
C GLY A 67 -5.18 -5.65 2.29
N SER A 68 -4.60 -5.89 1.08
CA SER A 68 -4.61 -4.96 -0.04
C SER A 68 -4.06 -3.57 0.34
N TYR A 69 -4.85 -2.53 0.22
CA TYR A 69 -4.45 -1.17 0.62
C TYR A 69 -4.05 -1.08 2.10
N GLY A 70 -4.70 -1.85 2.99
CA GLY A 70 -4.32 -1.93 4.41
C GLY A 70 -2.91 -2.50 4.62
N GLY A 71 -2.54 -3.52 3.85
CA GLY A 71 -1.19 -4.07 3.83
C GLY A 71 -0.15 -3.06 3.33
N TYR A 72 -0.47 -2.34 2.26
CA TYR A 72 0.37 -1.24 1.77
C TYR A 72 0.56 -0.16 2.86
N LEU A 73 -0.52 0.26 3.52
CA LEU A 73 -0.43 1.26 4.60
C LEU A 73 0.46 0.79 5.75
N ALA A 74 0.34 -0.47 6.15
CA ALA A 74 1.18 -1.04 7.22
C ALA A 74 2.68 -1.00 6.86
N LEU A 75 3.03 -1.36 5.63
CA LEU A 75 4.39 -1.26 5.12
C LEU A 75 4.85 0.20 4.99
N LEU A 76 3.95 1.11 4.57
CA LEU A 76 4.25 2.53 4.46
C LEU A 76 4.46 3.18 5.84
N ILE A 77 3.70 2.78 6.85
CA ILE A 77 3.90 3.20 8.25
C ILE A 77 5.29 2.78 8.71
N ALA A 78 5.70 1.53 8.44
CA ALA A 78 7.05 1.06 8.77
C ALA A 78 8.15 1.84 8.02
N LYS A 79 7.87 2.36 6.82
CA LYS A 79 8.78 3.23 6.09
C LYS A 79 8.87 4.61 6.74
N ILE A 80 7.75 5.30 6.97
CA ILE A 80 7.76 6.71 7.37
C ILE A 80 8.00 6.97 8.86
N ALA A 81 7.74 5.97 9.70
CA ALA A 81 7.92 6.06 11.16
C ALA A 81 8.39 4.71 11.75
N PRO A 82 9.55 4.17 11.30
CA PRO A 82 10.00 2.84 11.71
C PRO A 82 10.19 2.69 13.22
N TRP A 83 10.41 3.77 13.95
CA TRP A 83 10.56 3.79 15.41
C TRP A 83 9.25 3.55 16.18
N TYR A 84 8.10 3.58 15.50
CA TYR A 84 6.79 3.25 16.06
C TYR A 84 6.28 1.89 15.62
N VAL A 85 7.12 1.02 15.05
CA VAL A 85 6.71 -0.26 14.49
C VAL A 85 7.57 -1.40 15.02
N ASP A 86 6.92 -2.41 15.58
CA ASP A 86 7.55 -3.66 16.00
C ASP A 86 7.29 -4.79 15.00
N GLY A 87 6.16 -4.75 14.31
CA GLY A 87 5.82 -5.76 13.32
C GLY A 87 4.84 -5.29 12.25
N VAL A 88 4.89 -5.95 11.10
CA VAL A 88 3.96 -5.76 9.99
C VAL A 88 3.43 -7.10 9.51
N ILE A 89 2.11 -7.20 9.37
CA ILE A 89 1.40 -8.36 8.82
C ILE A 89 0.64 -7.91 7.59
N ASP A 90 1.14 -8.24 6.41
CA ASP A 90 0.62 -7.82 5.12
C ASP A 90 -0.04 -8.99 4.37
N ASN A 91 -1.15 -8.72 3.70
CA ASN A 91 -1.75 -9.63 2.72
C ASN A 91 -2.02 -8.87 1.41
N SER A 92 -1.26 -9.21 0.39
CA SER A 92 -1.42 -8.67 -0.98
C SER A 92 -1.34 -7.14 -1.09
N GLY A 93 -0.70 -6.45 -0.14
CA GLY A 93 -0.45 -5.02 -0.24
C GLY A 93 0.43 -4.68 -1.44
N THR A 94 0.16 -3.57 -2.12
CA THR A 94 1.00 -3.11 -3.23
C THR A 94 2.39 -2.70 -2.74
N VAL A 95 3.37 -2.81 -3.61
CA VAL A 95 4.76 -2.37 -3.35
C VAL A 95 5.05 -1.03 -4.02
N LEU A 96 4.42 -0.82 -5.16
CA LEU A 96 4.52 0.41 -5.95
C LEU A 96 3.17 1.13 -5.98
N PRO A 97 3.14 2.46 -6.10
CA PRO A 97 1.90 3.18 -6.27
C PRO A 97 1.14 2.71 -7.52
N LEU A 98 -0.13 2.35 -7.36
CA LEU A 98 -1.00 1.98 -8.47
C LEU A 98 -1.45 3.27 -9.19
N LEU A 99 -0.73 3.64 -10.24
CA LEU A 99 -0.99 4.88 -10.98
C LEU A 99 -2.38 4.90 -11.62
N GLU A 100 -2.92 3.74 -11.96
CA GLU A 100 -4.27 3.57 -12.47
C GLU A 100 -5.33 4.12 -11.49
N CYS A 101 -5.09 3.97 -10.18
CA CYS A 101 -5.98 4.46 -9.12
C CYS A 101 -5.74 5.95 -8.79
N ILE A 102 -4.63 6.53 -9.21
CA ILE A 102 -4.24 7.91 -8.90
C ILE A 102 -4.50 8.83 -10.08
N ILE A 103 -3.98 8.48 -11.25
CA ILE A 103 -4.02 9.29 -12.48
C ILE A 103 -4.42 8.45 -13.70
N GLY A 104 -5.21 7.38 -13.51
CA GLY A 104 -5.52 6.38 -14.54
C GLY A 104 -6.09 6.97 -15.82
N LYS A 105 -6.93 8.02 -15.71
CA LYS A 105 -7.46 8.72 -16.90
C LYS A 105 -6.36 9.33 -17.75
N ASP A 106 -5.39 10.02 -17.14
CA ASP A 106 -4.30 10.68 -17.86
C ASP A 106 -3.35 9.65 -18.52
N LEU A 107 -3.28 8.43 -17.97
CA LEU A 107 -2.51 7.31 -18.52
C LEU A 107 -3.29 6.52 -19.60
N SER A 108 -4.55 6.83 -19.83
CA SER A 108 -5.46 6.00 -20.65
C SER A 108 -5.49 4.53 -20.20
N ARG A 109 -5.25 4.27 -18.94
CA ARG A 109 -5.27 2.96 -18.31
C ARG A 109 -6.48 2.84 -17.39
N PRO A 110 -7.45 1.97 -17.69
CA PRO A 110 -8.59 1.76 -16.82
C PRO A 110 -8.16 1.05 -15.53
N GLU A 111 -8.74 1.44 -14.40
CA GLU A 111 -8.53 0.77 -13.11
C GLU A 111 -9.11 -0.64 -13.14
N PHE A 112 -10.27 -0.82 -13.76
CA PHE A 112 -10.89 -2.12 -13.96
C PHE A 112 -11.83 -2.15 -15.17
N PHE A 113 -12.20 -3.36 -15.57
CA PHE A 113 -13.09 -3.59 -16.69
C PHE A 113 -14.39 -4.21 -16.19
N PHE A 114 -15.51 -3.68 -16.66
CA PHE A 114 -16.80 -4.32 -16.52
C PHE A 114 -16.98 -5.31 -17.66
N SER A 115 -17.22 -6.57 -17.35
CA SER A 115 -17.43 -7.70 -18.22
C SER A 115 -16.16 -8.48 -18.56
N ASP A 116 -16.18 -9.76 -18.24
CA ASP A 116 -15.15 -10.74 -18.60
C ASP A 116 -15.11 -11.00 -20.12
N LEU A 117 -16.20 -10.70 -20.82
CA LEU A 117 -16.30 -10.84 -22.25
C LEU A 117 -15.64 -9.66 -22.98
N ASN A 118 -14.36 -9.82 -23.31
CA ASN A 118 -13.59 -8.94 -24.18
C ASN A 118 -13.36 -7.51 -23.68
N LYS A 119 -13.34 -7.30 -22.35
CA LYS A 119 -13.03 -5.97 -21.80
C LYS A 119 -13.85 -4.85 -22.43
N LEU A 120 -15.18 -5.06 -22.53
CA LEU A 120 -16.08 -4.18 -23.26
C LEU A 120 -16.19 -2.77 -22.69
N VAL A 121 -15.96 -2.62 -21.38
CA VAL A 121 -16.10 -1.34 -20.70
C VAL A 121 -14.94 -1.13 -19.75
N GLY A 122 -14.11 -0.12 -20.01
CA GLY A 122 -13.05 0.32 -19.10
C GLY A 122 -13.56 1.44 -18.19
N MET A 123 -13.30 1.32 -16.88
CA MET A 123 -13.53 2.38 -15.92
C MET A 123 -12.23 3.08 -15.59
N PHE A 124 -12.20 4.40 -15.71
CA PHE A 124 -11.08 5.27 -15.41
C PHE A 124 -11.38 6.07 -14.15
N ILE A 125 -10.45 6.08 -13.22
CA ILE A 125 -10.51 6.96 -12.07
C ILE A 125 -9.98 8.34 -12.47
N LYS A 126 -10.76 9.37 -12.16
CA LYS A 126 -10.34 10.77 -12.23
C LYS A 126 -10.34 11.34 -10.82
N THR A 127 -9.19 11.76 -10.37
CA THR A 127 -9.01 12.46 -9.10
C THR A 127 -8.52 13.88 -9.38
N TYR A 128 -8.15 14.61 -8.35
CA TYR A 128 -7.48 15.91 -8.53
C TYR A 128 -6.06 15.77 -9.05
N TRP A 129 -5.39 14.65 -8.78
CA TRP A 129 -4.05 14.40 -9.27
C TRP A 129 -4.02 14.27 -10.79
N THR A 130 -3.03 14.88 -11.42
CA THR A 130 -2.84 14.88 -12.88
C THR A 130 -1.37 14.82 -13.25
N ARG A 131 -1.08 14.38 -14.47
CA ARG A 131 0.22 14.54 -15.14
C ARG A 131 0.11 15.34 -16.46
N GLU A 132 -1.02 16.00 -16.69
CA GLU A 132 -1.26 16.74 -17.92
C GLU A 132 -0.54 18.09 -17.95
N ASP A 133 -0.42 18.79 -16.80
CA ASP A 133 0.22 20.10 -16.72
C ASP A 133 1.02 20.25 -15.42
N GLU A 134 2.34 20.39 -15.55
CA GLU A 134 3.27 20.50 -14.41
C GLU A 134 3.05 21.77 -13.55
N ARG A 135 2.37 22.76 -14.07
CA ARG A 135 2.08 24.01 -13.34
C ARG A 135 0.94 23.87 -12.34
N LEU A 136 0.17 22.80 -12.43
CA LEU A 136 -0.95 22.57 -11.53
C LEU A 136 -0.45 22.10 -10.15
N SER A 137 -1.07 22.63 -9.09
CA SER A 137 -0.74 22.26 -7.71
C SER A 137 -0.95 20.77 -7.40
N TYR A 138 -1.77 20.10 -8.19
CA TYR A 138 -2.06 18.67 -8.10
C TYR A 138 -1.29 17.84 -9.14
N PHE A 139 -0.21 18.37 -9.69
CA PHE A 139 0.64 17.57 -10.57
C PHE A 139 1.31 16.44 -9.80
N PHE A 140 1.08 15.20 -10.23
CA PHE A 140 1.67 14.02 -9.59
C PHE A 140 3.08 13.80 -10.10
N THR A 141 4.06 14.36 -9.41
CA THR A 141 5.47 14.33 -9.78
C THR A 141 6.10 12.95 -9.59
N ASN A 142 7.31 12.76 -10.13
CA ASN A 142 8.11 11.56 -9.87
C ASN A 142 8.51 11.45 -8.39
N GLU A 143 8.73 12.55 -7.70
CA GLU A 143 9.01 12.59 -6.26
C GLU A 143 7.82 12.08 -5.45
N ASN A 144 6.60 12.43 -5.86
CA ASN A 144 5.37 11.89 -5.28
C ASN A 144 5.25 10.38 -5.47
N TYR A 145 5.70 9.85 -6.61
CA TYR A 145 5.79 8.42 -6.85
C TYR A 145 6.86 7.78 -5.97
N MET A 146 8.07 8.33 -5.95
CA MET A 146 9.22 7.79 -5.21
C MET A 146 8.95 7.67 -3.71
N ILE A 147 8.37 8.70 -3.09
CA ILE A 147 8.10 8.65 -1.65
C ILE A 147 7.06 7.57 -1.28
N ARG A 148 6.10 7.30 -2.17
CA ARG A 148 5.06 6.27 -1.99
C ARG A 148 5.52 4.87 -2.36
N SER A 149 6.56 4.74 -3.18
CA SER A 149 7.16 3.46 -3.53
C SER A 149 7.84 2.82 -2.32
N LEU A 150 7.56 1.56 -2.05
CA LEU A 150 8.25 0.78 -1.03
C LEU A 150 9.55 0.16 -1.58
N LEU A 151 9.65 0.02 -2.90
CA LEU A 151 10.79 -0.60 -3.59
C LEU A 151 11.77 0.47 -4.11
N ASN A 152 12.41 1.17 -3.20
CA ASN A 152 13.48 2.10 -3.49
C ASN A 152 14.66 1.75 -2.60
N SER A 153 15.79 1.32 -3.18
CA SER A 153 16.94 0.79 -2.44
C SER A 153 17.53 1.78 -1.44
N SER A 154 17.68 3.05 -1.83
CA SER A 154 18.19 4.08 -0.93
C SER A 154 17.25 4.32 0.24
N HIS A 155 15.92 4.35 0.01
CA HIS A 155 14.93 4.51 1.07
C HIS A 155 14.91 3.30 2.01
N LEU A 156 15.06 2.09 1.50
CA LEU A 156 15.15 0.87 2.32
C LEU A 156 16.36 0.89 3.23
N THR A 157 17.52 1.34 2.72
CA THR A 157 18.74 1.51 3.51
C THR A 157 18.55 2.57 4.63
N ILE A 158 17.93 3.71 4.30
CA ILE A 158 17.60 4.76 5.28
C ILE A 158 16.64 4.20 6.34
N GLN A 159 15.58 3.49 5.93
CA GLN A 159 14.64 2.87 6.87
C GLN A 159 15.36 1.89 7.81
N ALA A 160 16.21 1.01 7.29
CA ALA A 160 16.96 0.01 8.05
C ALA A 160 17.95 0.65 9.02
N SER A 161 18.55 1.79 8.67
CA SER A 161 19.46 2.52 9.59
C SER A 161 18.76 3.06 10.83
N VAL A 162 17.45 3.32 10.75
CA VAL A 162 16.65 3.79 11.89
C VAL A 162 16.13 2.62 12.73
N ASN A 163 15.54 1.61 12.13
CA ASN A 163 15.06 0.41 12.83
C ASN A 163 15.00 -0.80 11.91
N LYS A 164 15.93 -1.72 12.04
CA LYS A 164 15.91 -3.02 11.33
C LYS A 164 15.31 -4.17 12.15
N ASN A 165 14.85 -3.91 13.37
CA ASN A 165 14.30 -4.95 14.25
C ASN A 165 12.81 -5.21 14.03
N ILE A 166 12.20 -4.60 13.00
CA ILE A 166 10.80 -4.81 12.61
C ILE A 166 10.67 -6.23 12.04
N ILE A 167 9.68 -6.98 12.52
CA ILE A 167 9.32 -8.28 11.96
C ILE A 167 8.32 -8.07 10.84
N LEU A 168 8.59 -8.61 9.65
CA LEU A 168 7.77 -8.42 8.45
C LEU A 168 7.25 -9.77 7.97
N VAL A 169 5.93 -9.93 7.90
CA VAL A 169 5.28 -11.12 7.36
C VAL A 169 4.31 -10.70 6.26
N SER A 170 4.37 -11.36 5.11
CA SER A 170 3.47 -11.09 3.99
C SER A 170 2.96 -12.38 3.34
N TYR A 171 1.71 -12.35 2.91
CA TYR A 171 1.08 -13.33 2.04
C TYR A 171 0.82 -12.72 0.68
N HIS A 172 1.16 -13.44 -0.39
CA HIS A 172 0.97 -12.96 -1.75
C HIS A 172 0.76 -14.10 -2.73
N SER A 173 -0.18 -13.95 -3.66
CA SER A 173 -0.41 -14.93 -4.73
C SER A 173 0.41 -14.63 -5.96
N LEU A 174 1.01 -15.66 -6.59
CA LEU A 174 1.63 -15.52 -7.92
C LEU A 174 0.62 -15.10 -9.01
N LYS A 175 -0.65 -15.38 -8.80
CA LYS A 175 -1.74 -15.08 -9.74
C LYS A 175 -2.48 -13.77 -9.40
N ASP A 176 -1.95 -12.96 -8.47
CA ASP A 176 -2.54 -11.66 -8.12
C ASP A 176 -2.63 -10.76 -9.37
N PRO A 177 -3.83 -10.38 -9.82
CA PRO A 177 -3.99 -9.59 -11.04
C PRO A 177 -3.68 -8.09 -10.86
N PHE A 178 -3.58 -7.60 -9.62
CA PHE A 178 -3.39 -6.18 -9.31
C PHE A 178 -1.94 -5.86 -8.93
N ASN A 179 -1.32 -6.73 -8.15
CA ASN A 179 0.02 -6.50 -7.60
C ASN A 179 0.97 -7.58 -8.08
N THR A 180 2.09 -7.19 -8.68
CA THR A 180 3.02 -8.18 -9.20
C THR A 180 3.73 -8.91 -8.06
N ALA A 181 3.70 -10.23 -8.09
CA ALA A 181 4.45 -11.05 -7.14
C ALA A 181 5.96 -10.80 -7.23
N LYS A 182 6.47 -10.43 -8.41
CA LYS A 182 7.86 -10.08 -8.64
C LYS A 182 8.30 -8.90 -7.76
N ASP A 183 7.52 -7.82 -7.72
CA ASP A 183 7.86 -6.65 -6.92
C ASP A 183 7.84 -6.98 -5.43
N LYS A 184 6.85 -7.77 -4.98
CA LYS A 184 6.78 -8.25 -3.59
C LYS A 184 7.99 -9.11 -3.23
N GLN A 185 8.39 -10.05 -4.08
CA GLN A 185 9.59 -10.87 -3.88
C GLN A 185 10.84 -10.00 -3.79
N THR A 186 11.01 -9.05 -4.71
CA THR A 186 12.17 -8.12 -4.70
C THR A 186 12.22 -7.32 -3.40
N LEU A 187 11.08 -6.81 -2.92
CA LEU A 187 11.02 -6.07 -1.65
C LEU A 187 11.44 -6.95 -0.47
N PHE A 188 10.90 -8.16 -0.38
CA PHE A 188 11.19 -9.06 0.75
C PHE A 188 12.62 -9.62 0.72
N LEU A 189 13.21 -9.79 -0.47
CA LEU A 189 14.64 -10.09 -0.60
C LEU A 189 15.49 -8.91 -0.09
N ALA A 190 15.18 -7.69 -0.49
CA ALA A 190 15.88 -6.50 -0.02
C ALA A 190 15.76 -6.32 1.51
N TYR A 191 14.60 -6.58 2.10
CA TYR A 191 14.46 -6.57 3.56
C TYR A 191 15.39 -7.60 4.23
N LYS A 192 15.46 -8.82 3.72
CA LYS A 192 16.37 -9.85 4.26
C LYS A 192 17.84 -9.46 4.14
N GLU A 193 18.25 -8.91 3.00
CA GLU A 193 19.61 -8.41 2.76
C GLU A 193 19.99 -7.29 3.72
N LEU A 194 19.03 -6.45 4.11
CA LEU A 194 19.22 -5.38 5.09
C LEU A 194 19.15 -5.87 6.55
N GLY A 195 18.90 -7.16 6.78
CA GLY A 195 18.91 -7.78 8.09
C GLY A 195 17.59 -7.74 8.86
N TYR A 196 16.46 -7.51 8.17
CA TYR A 196 15.13 -7.67 8.79
C TYR A 196 14.74 -9.15 8.94
N ASP A 197 13.99 -9.49 9.98
CA ASP A 197 13.22 -10.76 10.04
C ASP A 197 12.02 -10.62 9.12
N ALA A 198 12.19 -10.99 7.84
CA ALA A 198 11.20 -10.84 6.80
C ALA A 198 10.79 -12.19 6.20
N THR A 199 9.53 -12.53 6.26
CA THR A 199 8.95 -13.77 5.73
C THR A 199 7.91 -13.46 4.66
N LEU A 200 8.08 -13.98 3.46
CA LEU A 200 7.10 -13.93 2.38
C LEU A 200 6.54 -15.34 2.12
N HIS A 201 5.25 -15.50 2.37
CA HIS A 201 4.47 -16.66 1.96
C HIS A 201 3.93 -16.42 0.56
N LEU A 202 4.64 -16.96 -0.44
CA LEU A 202 4.26 -16.84 -1.83
C LEU A 202 3.43 -18.05 -2.24
N ILE A 203 2.14 -17.84 -2.51
CA ILE A 203 1.19 -18.89 -2.90
C ILE A 203 1.24 -19.06 -4.41
N LYS A 204 1.65 -20.24 -4.86
CA LYS A 204 2.04 -20.48 -6.26
C LYS A 204 0.91 -21.05 -7.10
N ASP A 205 0.19 -22.02 -6.55
CA ASP A 205 -0.79 -22.79 -7.29
C ASP A 205 -1.94 -23.31 -6.40
N GLU A 206 -2.86 -24.02 -7.01
CA GLU A 206 -4.08 -24.52 -6.39
C GLU A 206 -3.83 -25.55 -5.29
N SER A 207 -2.69 -26.21 -5.25
CA SER A 207 -2.36 -27.21 -4.21
C SER A 207 -2.19 -26.57 -2.82
N GLU A 208 -1.96 -25.26 -2.78
CA GLU A 208 -1.83 -24.49 -1.53
C GLU A 208 -3.18 -23.93 -1.02
N ILE A 209 -4.28 -24.16 -1.76
CA ILE A 209 -5.63 -23.77 -1.35
C ILE A 209 -6.15 -24.77 -0.33
N ASP A 210 -6.25 -24.34 0.93
CA ASP A 210 -6.77 -25.17 2.04
C ASP A 210 -8.29 -25.02 2.27
N GLY A 211 -8.93 -24.11 1.55
CA GLY A 211 -10.36 -23.81 1.66
C GLY A 211 -10.77 -23.09 2.94
N ARG A 212 -9.87 -22.93 3.90
CA ARG A 212 -10.12 -22.27 5.20
C ARG A 212 -9.41 -20.94 5.31
N PHE A 213 -8.08 -20.93 5.23
CA PHE A 213 -7.25 -19.74 5.29
C PHE A 213 -7.03 -19.18 3.89
N ILE A 214 -6.50 -19.98 2.97
CA ILE A 214 -6.34 -19.66 1.55
C ILE A 214 -7.49 -20.28 0.78
N LYS A 215 -8.32 -19.48 0.11
CA LYS A 215 -9.54 -19.94 -0.55
C LYS A 215 -9.49 -19.87 -2.06
N ASP A 216 -8.66 -19.01 -2.62
CA ASP A 216 -8.37 -18.92 -4.04
C ASP A 216 -6.99 -18.28 -4.25
N LEU A 217 -6.59 -18.08 -5.52
CA LEU A 217 -5.33 -17.45 -5.91
C LEU A 217 -5.50 -16.01 -6.40
N ASN A 218 -6.69 -15.43 -6.27
CA ASN A 218 -6.93 -14.04 -6.64
C ASN A 218 -6.31 -13.08 -5.60
N HIS A 219 -6.42 -11.80 -5.86
CA HIS A 219 -5.98 -10.76 -4.97
C HIS A 219 -6.53 -10.95 -3.54
N GLY A 220 -5.64 -10.94 -2.57
CA GLY A 220 -5.98 -11.16 -1.16
C GLY A 220 -6.33 -12.61 -0.81
N MET A 221 -6.41 -13.54 -1.78
CA MET A 221 -6.65 -14.99 -1.57
C MET A 221 -7.87 -15.28 -0.68
N ARG A 222 -8.80 -14.33 -0.56
CA ARG A 222 -9.95 -14.29 0.36
C ARG A 222 -9.56 -14.55 1.83
N ILE A 223 -8.32 -14.25 2.21
CA ILE A 223 -7.88 -14.24 3.60
C ILE A 223 -8.51 -12.99 4.26
N THR A 224 -9.30 -13.21 5.31
CA THR A 224 -9.83 -12.07 6.09
C THR A 224 -8.79 -11.56 7.07
N ASP A 225 -8.79 -10.24 7.37
CA ASP A 225 -7.87 -9.66 8.35
C ASP A 225 -7.93 -10.40 9.69
N LYS A 226 -9.15 -10.80 10.14
CA LYS A 226 -9.31 -11.59 11.36
C LYS A 226 -8.57 -12.93 11.31
N ALA A 227 -8.61 -13.64 10.18
CA ALA A 227 -7.91 -14.92 10.01
C ALA A 227 -6.40 -14.69 9.96
N LEU A 228 -5.97 -13.66 9.24
CA LEU A 228 -4.59 -13.24 9.11
C LEU A 228 -3.96 -12.95 10.49
N PHE A 229 -4.57 -12.05 11.26
CA PHE A 229 -4.08 -11.72 12.59
C PHE A 229 -4.15 -12.88 13.58
N ARG A 230 -5.19 -13.69 13.53
CA ARG A 230 -5.28 -14.88 14.41
C ARG A 230 -4.14 -15.87 14.19
N LYS A 231 -3.66 -15.99 12.94
CA LYS A 231 -2.56 -16.86 12.57
C LYS A 231 -1.21 -16.25 12.93
N GLU A 232 -0.97 -15.03 12.51
CA GLU A 232 0.38 -14.45 12.52
C GLU A 232 0.72 -13.69 13.82
N LEU A 233 -0.27 -13.09 14.49
CA LEU A 233 0.00 -12.27 15.68
C LEU A 233 0.63 -13.08 16.83
N PRO A 234 0.17 -14.29 17.19
CA PRO A 234 0.83 -15.09 18.23
C PRO A 234 2.29 -15.41 17.91
N LEU A 235 2.57 -15.79 16.66
CA LEU A 235 3.92 -16.12 16.18
C LEU A 235 4.85 -14.89 16.21
N MET A 236 4.31 -13.73 15.84
CA MET A 236 5.05 -12.47 15.87
C MET A 236 5.35 -12.03 17.31
N LEU A 237 4.38 -12.14 18.22
CA LEU A 237 4.58 -11.83 19.64
C LEU A 237 5.63 -12.74 20.29
N GLU A 238 5.63 -14.02 19.94
CA GLU A 238 6.67 -14.96 20.37
C GLU A 238 8.06 -14.53 19.88
N LYS A 239 8.21 -14.19 18.62
CA LYS A 239 9.47 -13.71 18.05
C LYS A 239 9.93 -12.37 18.66
N LEU A 240 9.01 -11.51 19.04
CA LEU A 240 9.34 -10.23 19.69
C LEU A 240 9.91 -10.43 21.08
N GLN A 241 9.58 -11.52 21.78
CA GLN A 241 10.11 -11.84 23.13
C GLN A 241 10.01 -10.65 24.10
N GLY A 242 8.92 -9.91 24.05
CA GLY A 242 8.71 -8.70 24.85
C GLY A 242 9.42 -7.44 24.34
N ARG A 243 10.13 -7.50 23.21
CA ARG A 243 10.66 -6.28 22.57
C ARG A 243 9.50 -5.40 22.13
N LYS A 244 9.68 -4.11 22.26
CA LYS A 244 8.70 -3.09 21.87
C LYS A 244 9.43 -1.83 21.44
N SER A 245 8.87 -1.12 20.48
CA SER A 245 9.31 0.21 20.11
C SER A 245 8.96 1.21 21.21
N PHE A 246 9.80 2.20 21.39
CA PHE A 246 9.54 3.28 22.34
C PHE A 246 8.82 4.42 21.64
N MET A 247 7.91 5.09 22.37
CA MET A 247 7.25 6.30 21.93
C MET A 247 8.19 7.53 22.03
N GLN A 248 9.42 7.38 21.52
CA GLN A 248 10.38 8.47 21.46
C GLN A 248 10.21 9.25 20.16
N GLU A 249 10.21 10.58 20.27
CA GLU A 249 10.22 11.46 19.11
C GLU A 249 11.48 11.24 18.26
N ASN A 250 11.29 11.14 16.96
CA ASN A 250 12.35 10.90 15.99
C ASN A 250 12.01 11.54 14.63
N SER A 251 12.91 11.36 13.67
CA SER A 251 12.71 11.82 12.29
C SER A 251 13.41 10.90 11.30
N ILE A 252 12.88 10.88 10.09
CA ILE A 252 13.47 10.19 8.94
C ILE A 252 13.27 11.03 7.69
N SER A 253 14.30 11.10 6.84
CA SER A 253 14.29 11.93 5.64
C SER A 253 14.59 11.07 4.40
N TYR A 254 13.79 11.25 3.35
CA TYR A 254 13.91 10.52 2.10
C TYR A 254 14.18 11.48 0.94
N PRO A 255 15.37 11.45 0.33
CA PRO A 255 15.63 12.16 -0.92
C PRO A 255 14.80 11.56 -2.06
N CYS A 256 14.09 12.42 -2.78
CA CYS A 256 13.26 12.07 -3.92
C CYS A 256 13.49 13.10 -5.02
N GLY A 257 14.40 12.82 -5.95
CA GLY A 257 14.78 13.78 -6.98
C GLY A 257 15.35 15.07 -6.37
N ASN A 258 14.70 16.19 -6.65
CA ASN A 258 15.08 17.50 -6.14
C ASN A 258 14.38 17.88 -4.81
N LYS A 259 13.63 16.96 -4.21
CA LYS A 259 12.91 17.16 -2.94
C LYS A 259 13.39 16.22 -1.87
N VAL A 260 13.26 16.65 -0.62
CA VAL A 260 13.47 15.80 0.56
C VAL A 260 12.18 15.74 1.36
N PHE A 261 11.65 14.54 1.54
CA PHE A 261 10.48 14.29 2.36
C PHE A 261 10.93 13.86 3.76
N THR A 262 10.70 14.71 4.74
CA THR A 262 11.06 14.47 6.13
C THR A 262 9.81 14.21 6.97
N PHE A 263 9.73 13.01 7.54
CA PHE A 263 8.71 12.66 8.53
C PHE A 263 9.32 12.87 9.91
N LYS A 264 8.73 13.74 10.70
CA LYS A 264 9.31 14.18 11.98
C LYS A 264 8.21 14.36 13.02
N ASP A 265 8.52 13.94 14.24
CA ASP A 265 7.71 14.28 15.40
C ASP A 265 7.89 15.77 15.77
N VAL A 266 6.77 16.47 15.84
CA VAL A 266 6.70 17.87 16.23
C VAL A 266 5.46 18.05 17.12
N GLU A 267 5.64 18.54 18.35
CA GLU A 267 4.53 18.79 19.28
C GLU A 267 3.62 17.58 19.49
N ASN A 268 4.22 16.43 19.68
CA ASN A 268 3.52 15.15 19.87
C ASN A 268 2.68 14.69 18.65
N GLN A 269 2.99 15.16 17.45
CA GLN A 269 2.40 14.71 16.20
C GLN A 269 3.48 14.34 15.19
N LEU A 270 3.25 13.31 14.40
CA LEU A 270 4.06 13.04 13.22
C LEU A 270 3.62 14.00 12.11
N LYS A 271 4.55 14.77 11.57
CA LYS A 271 4.31 15.72 10.48
C LYS A 271 5.21 15.40 9.28
N LEU A 272 4.73 15.73 8.08
CA LEU A 272 5.53 15.70 6.85
C LEU A 272 6.00 17.12 6.54
N ILE A 273 7.31 17.27 6.31
CA ILE A 273 7.97 18.48 5.83
C ILE A 273 8.59 18.15 4.48
N ILE A 274 8.38 19.01 3.48
CA ILE A 274 8.93 18.84 2.12
C ILE A 274 9.82 20.07 1.84
N ASN A 275 11.09 19.82 1.57
CA ASN A 275 12.11 20.80 1.23
C ASN A 275 12.60 20.58 -0.19
#